data_97edb45b9adc5290499795acc78b864a
#
_entry.id   97edb45b9adc5290499795acc78b864a
#
_cell.length_a   1.000
_cell.length_b   1.000
_cell.length_c   1.000
_cell.angle_alpha   90.00
_cell.angle_beta   90.00
_cell.angle_gamma   90.00
#
_symmetry.space_group_name_H-M   'P 1'
#
loop_
_entity.id
_entity.type
_entity.pdbx_description
1 polymer ?
#
loop_
_entity_poly.entity_id
_entity_poly.type
_entity_poly.pdbx_seq_one_letter_code
_entity_poly.pdbx_strand_id
1 'polypeptide(L)'
;MAQFLTTKQISSQLEELIQTADKTLYLVSPFLKLSDGFQELINSRNKNEKKTIIIYGKYELTPEQLKFLTGLRHVYLKFHENLHAKCYLNDSKLIITSLNFYEYSMIHNKEIGVLFDVNTPGDQEIYSKALEHIKFIED
;
A
#
# COMPACT_ATOMS: atom_id res chain seq x y z
N MET A 1 -7.59 -3.22 18.50
CA MET A 1 -6.29 -3.03 19.16
C MET A 1 -5.15 -3.25 18.16
N ALA A 2 -4.16 -2.39 18.23
CA ALA A 2 -3.00 -2.50 17.34
C ALA A 2 -2.31 -3.85 17.49
N GLN A 3 -1.84 -4.39 16.38
CA GLN A 3 -1.22 -5.71 16.34
C GLN A 3 0.18 -5.60 15.73
N PHE A 4 1.18 -6.10 16.45
CA PHE A 4 2.55 -6.13 15.95
C PHE A 4 2.69 -7.20 14.87
N LEU A 5 3.42 -6.88 13.79
CA LEU A 5 3.62 -7.79 12.67
C LEU A 5 5.11 -8.07 12.43
N THR A 6 5.44 -9.34 12.23
CA THR A 6 6.75 -9.77 11.72
C THR A 6 6.77 -9.65 10.20
N THR A 7 7.93 -9.83 9.57
CA THR A 7 8.07 -9.76 8.12
C THR A 7 7.03 -10.62 7.39
N LYS A 8 6.90 -11.86 7.79
CA LYS A 8 5.96 -12.81 7.17
C LYS A 8 4.52 -12.36 7.34
N GLN A 9 4.18 -11.85 8.52
CA GLN A 9 2.84 -11.37 8.82
C GLN A 9 2.51 -10.10 8.04
N ILE A 10 3.50 -9.20 7.84
CA ILE A 10 3.31 -8.00 7.02
C ILE A 10 2.93 -8.41 5.60
N SER A 11 3.68 -9.33 5.01
CA SER A 11 3.42 -9.80 3.64
C SER A 11 2.01 -10.37 3.50
N SER A 12 1.61 -11.25 4.42
CA SER A 12 0.29 -11.87 4.43
C SER A 12 -0.82 -10.84 4.63
N GLN A 13 -0.64 -9.94 5.59
CA GLN A 13 -1.64 -8.91 5.89
C GLN A 13 -1.74 -7.86 4.79
N LEU A 14 -0.63 -7.53 4.14
CA LEU A 14 -0.65 -6.60 3.02
C LEU A 14 -1.41 -7.18 1.83
N GLU A 15 -1.19 -8.46 1.51
CA GLU A 15 -1.92 -9.13 0.44
C GLU A 15 -3.43 -9.12 0.74
N GLU A 16 -3.81 -9.48 1.96
CA GLU A 16 -5.21 -9.46 2.38
C GLU A 16 -5.80 -8.05 2.32
N LEU A 17 -5.04 -7.05 2.77
CA LEU A 17 -5.46 -5.66 2.74
C LEU A 17 -5.76 -5.19 1.31
N ILE A 18 -4.94 -5.58 0.35
CA ILE A 18 -5.15 -5.26 -1.06
C ILE A 18 -6.38 -5.97 -1.59
N GLN A 19 -6.52 -7.26 -1.30
CA GLN A 19 -7.65 -8.07 -1.77
C GLN A 19 -8.99 -7.61 -1.23
N THR A 20 -9.03 -7.17 0.03
CA THR A 20 -10.26 -6.80 0.71
C THR A 20 -10.60 -5.32 0.62
N ALA A 21 -9.73 -4.50 0.03
CA ALA A 21 -10.01 -3.08 -0.16
C ALA A 21 -11.24 -2.90 -1.03
N ASP A 22 -12.24 -2.19 -0.52
CA ASP A 22 -13.51 -2.00 -1.22
C ASP A 22 -13.45 -0.76 -2.13
N LYS A 23 -13.49 0.44 -1.53
CA LYS A 23 -13.57 1.68 -2.32
C LYS A 23 -12.20 2.18 -2.76
N THR A 24 -11.29 2.36 -1.81
CA THR A 24 -9.98 2.97 -2.09
C THR A 24 -8.89 2.20 -1.39
N LEU A 25 -7.78 2.02 -2.11
CA LEU A 25 -6.55 1.44 -1.60
C LEU A 25 -5.44 2.48 -1.73
N TYR A 26 -4.72 2.74 -0.64
CA TYR A 26 -3.54 3.57 -0.65
C TYR A 26 -2.30 2.71 -0.44
N LEU A 27 -1.37 2.78 -1.38
CA LEU A 27 -0.06 2.16 -1.26
C LEU A 27 0.97 3.29 -1.23
N VAL A 28 1.56 3.52 -0.06
CA VAL A 28 2.53 4.60 0.15
C VAL A 28 3.90 3.98 0.42
N SER A 29 4.82 4.16 -0.50
CA SER A 29 6.15 3.59 -0.39
C SER A 29 7.14 4.46 -1.15
N PRO A 30 8.27 4.84 -0.51
CA PRO A 30 9.28 5.65 -1.20
C PRO A 30 9.92 4.91 -2.36
N PHE A 31 9.91 3.58 -2.33
CA PHE A 31 10.50 2.75 -3.36
C PHE A 31 9.45 1.77 -3.87
N LEU A 32 9.15 1.82 -5.16
CA LEU A 32 8.10 1.02 -5.77
C LEU A 32 8.68 -0.03 -6.73
N LYS A 33 8.33 -1.28 -6.48
CA LYS A 33 8.64 -2.40 -7.37
C LYS A 33 7.47 -3.37 -7.32
N LEU A 34 7.11 -3.94 -8.46
CA LEU A 34 5.97 -4.84 -8.54
C LEU A 34 6.42 -6.28 -8.79
N SER A 35 5.85 -7.20 -8.01
CA SER A 35 5.85 -8.61 -8.35
C SER A 35 4.68 -8.92 -9.27
N ASP A 36 4.74 -10.06 -9.94
CA ASP A 36 3.64 -10.51 -10.80
C ASP A 36 2.34 -10.68 -9.99
N GLY A 37 2.45 -11.20 -8.77
CA GLY A 37 1.29 -11.38 -7.90
C GLY A 37 0.60 -10.08 -7.54
N PHE A 38 1.36 -9.04 -7.15
CA PHE A 38 0.78 -7.73 -6.86
C PHE A 38 0.23 -7.07 -8.11
N GLN A 39 0.88 -7.26 -9.25
CA GLN A 39 0.39 -6.74 -10.53
C GLN A 39 -0.98 -7.33 -10.85
N GLU A 40 -1.19 -8.62 -10.63
CA GLU A 40 -2.48 -9.27 -10.82
C GLU A 40 -3.55 -8.74 -9.88
N LEU A 41 -3.20 -8.52 -8.61
CA LEU A 41 -4.13 -7.96 -7.62
C LEU A 41 -4.58 -6.56 -8.03
N ILE A 42 -3.65 -5.71 -8.44
CA ILE A 42 -3.97 -4.35 -8.88
C ILE A 42 -4.84 -4.37 -10.13
N ASN A 43 -4.52 -5.26 -11.08
CA ASN A 43 -5.31 -5.42 -12.30
C ASN A 43 -6.74 -5.87 -11.99
N SER A 44 -6.90 -6.81 -11.06
CA SER A 44 -8.23 -7.29 -10.64
C SER A 44 -9.05 -6.16 -10.03
N ARG A 45 -8.44 -5.33 -9.18
CA ARG A 45 -9.10 -4.18 -8.61
C ARG A 45 -9.56 -3.21 -9.70
N ASN A 46 -8.70 -2.95 -10.67
CA ASN A 46 -9.03 -2.06 -11.78
C ASN A 46 -10.20 -2.58 -12.61
N LYS A 47 -10.24 -3.88 -12.88
CA LYS A 47 -11.35 -4.51 -13.61
C LYS A 47 -12.67 -4.37 -12.87
N ASN A 48 -12.64 -4.32 -11.55
CA ASN A 48 -13.81 -4.15 -10.70
C ASN A 48 -14.08 -2.67 -10.39
N GLU A 49 -13.44 -1.77 -11.11
CA GLU A 49 -13.63 -0.31 -10.99
C GLU A 49 -13.30 0.22 -9.58
N LYS A 50 -12.38 -0.44 -8.89
CA LYS A 50 -11.93 -0.02 -7.56
C LYS A 50 -10.68 0.84 -7.66
N LYS A 51 -10.67 1.92 -6.91
CA LYS A 51 -9.59 2.93 -6.95
C LYS A 51 -8.36 2.48 -6.19
N THR A 52 -7.20 2.63 -6.82
CA THR A 52 -5.90 2.38 -6.20
C THR A 52 -5.02 3.61 -6.38
N ILE A 53 -4.50 4.14 -5.27
CA ILE A 53 -3.61 5.30 -5.27
C ILE A 53 -2.25 4.82 -4.79
N ILE A 54 -1.23 5.02 -5.63
CA ILE A 54 0.15 4.65 -5.31
C ILE A 54 0.96 5.94 -5.21
N ILE A 55 1.47 6.22 -4.01
CA ILE A 55 2.34 7.38 -3.77
C ILE A 55 3.76 6.86 -3.65
N TYR A 56 4.66 7.38 -4.47
CA TYR A 56 6.02 6.85 -4.56
C TYR A 56 7.06 7.96 -4.71
N GLY A 57 8.32 7.63 -4.39
CA GLY A 57 9.46 8.53 -4.59
C GLY A 57 10.37 8.05 -5.71
N LYS A 58 10.59 6.75 -5.79
CA LYS A 58 11.38 6.10 -6.84
C LYS A 58 10.70 4.81 -7.26
N TYR A 59 11.01 4.34 -8.46
CA TYR A 59 10.50 3.05 -8.90
C TYR A 59 11.57 2.26 -9.65
N GLU A 60 11.48 0.92 -9.52
CA GLU A 60 12.21 -0.03 -10.34
C GLU A 60 11.20 -0.87 -11.10
N LEU A 61 10.57 -0.26 -12.08
CA LEU A 61 9.59 -0.91 -12.94
C LEU A 61 10.17 -1.05 -14.33
N THR A 62 9.89 -2.19 -14.97
CA THR A 62 10.20 -2.33 -16.40
C THR A 62 9.32 -1.39 -17.20
N PRO A 63 9.72 -1.02 -18.43
CA PRO A 63 8.86 -0.21 -19.30
C PRO A 63 7.46 -0.81 -19.47
N GLU A 64 7.36 -2.14 -19.54
CA GLU A 64 6.07 -2.83 -19.66
C GLU A 64 5.22 -2.65 -18.40
N GLN A 65 5.84 -2.75 -17.22
CA GLN A 65 5.12 -2.58 -15.94
C GLN A 65 4.63 -1.15 -15.79
N LEU A 66 5.46 -0.18 -16.12
CA LEU A 66 5.06 1.23 -16.05
C LEU A 66 3.92 1.52 -17.02
N LYS A 67 4.02 1.03 -18.25
CA LYS A 67 2.97 1.16 -19.24
C LYS A 67 1.68 0.49 -18.77
N PHE A 68 1.79 -0.68 -18.16
CA PHE A 68 0.65 -1.39 -17.59
C PHE A 68 -0.06 -0.54 -16.55
N LEU A 69 0.68 -0.02 -15.56
CA LEU A 69 0.08 0.78 -14.48
C LEU A 69 -0.54 2.08 -14.99
N THR A 70 0.14 2.79 -15.87
CA THR A 70 -0.35 4.07 -16.38
C THR A 70 -1.55 3.89 -17.30
N GLY A 71 -1.73 2.70 -17.86
CA GLY A 71 -2.87 2.37 -18.70
C GLY A 71 -4.13 1.97 -17.93
N LEU A 72 -4.03 1.75 -16.62
CA LEU A 72 -5.18 1.34 -15.80
C LEU A 72 -5.98 2.56 -15.38
N ARG A 73 -7.26 2.56 -15.72
CA ARG A 73 -8.14 3.72 -15.54
C ARG A 73 -8.34 4.11 -14.07
N HIS A 74 -8.33 3.13 -13.17
CA HIS A 74 -8.62 3.36 -11.76
C HIS A 74 -7.38 3.32 -10.86
N VAL A 75 -6.19 3.37 -11.47
CA VAL A 75 -4.92 3.44 -10.75
C VAL A 75 -4.30 4.82 -10.94
N TYR A 76 -3.94 5.45 -9.83
CA TYR A 76 -3.36 6.79 -9.82
C TYR A 76 -1.96 6.72 -9.22
N LEU A 77 -0.97 7.09 -10.03
CA LEU A 77 0.42 7.17 -9.58
C LEU A 77 0.70 8.62 -9.19
N LYS A 78 1.16 8.82 -7.95
CA LYS A 78 1.49 10.14 -7.41
C LYS A 78 2.95 10.17 -6.97
N PHE A 79 3.73 11.01 -7.60
CA PHE A 79 5.14 11.18 -7.25
C PHE A 79 5.30 12.22 -6.14
N HIS A 80 6.18 11.92 -5.17
CA HIS A 80 6.57 12.88 -4.13
C HIS A 80 8.06 12.79 -3.90
N GLU A 81 8.78 13.87 -4.19
CA GLU A 81 10.24 13.90 -4.17
C GLU A 81 10.86 13.51 -2.83
N ASN A 82 10.27 13.94 -1.74
CA ASN A 82 10.82 13.74 -0.40
C ASN A 82 10.13 12.62 0.38
N LEU A 83 9.42 11.75 -0.30
CA LEU A 83 8.69 10.67 0.36
C LEU A 83 9.64 9.66 1.00
N HIS A 84 9.43 9.39 2.29
CA HIS A 84 10.12 8.31 3.00
C HIS A 84 9.14 7.46 3.82
N ALA A 85 7.89 7.86 3.89
CA ALA A 85 6.86 7.12 4.62
C ALA A 85 6.53 5.79 3.94
N LYS A 86 6.21 4.79 4.74
CA LYS A 86 5.80 3.47 4.28
C LYS A 86 4.54 3.07 5.03
N CYS A 87 3.41 3.10 4.36
CA CYS A 87 2.16 2.66 4.95
C CYS A 87 1.18 2.25 3.86
N TYR A 88 0.29 1.35 4.24
CA TYR A 88 -0.68 0.74 3.33
C TYR A 88 -2.03 0.76 4.01
N LEU A 89 -3.05 1.19 3.30
CA LEU A 89 -4.33 1.49 3.93
C LEU A 89 -5.48 1.20 2.97
N ASN A 90 -6.49 0.50 3.48
CA ASN A 90 -7.75 0.33 2.76
C ASN A 90 -8.87 0.96 3.58
N ASP A 91 -10.12 0.62 3.27
CA ASP A 91 -11.29 1.19 3.93
C ASP A 91 -11.37 0.89 5.43
N SER A 92 -10.74 -0.19 5.88
CA SER A 92 -10.88 -0.67 7.25
C SER A 92 -9.59 -0.90 7.99
N LYS A 93 -8.47 -1.05 7.29
CA LYS A 93 -7.20 -1.42 7.92
C LYS A 93 -6.06 -0.54 7.47
N LEU A 94 -5.09 -0.38 8.37
CA LEU A 94 -3.86 0.39 8.14
C LEU A 94 -2.67 -0.42 8.61
N ILE A 95 -1.65 -0.52 7.77
CA ILE A 95 -0.35 -1.08 8.15
C ILE A 95 0.69 0.02 8.08
N ILE A 96 1.35 0.29 9.21
CA ILE A 96 2.52 1.15 9.28
C ILE A 96 3.71 0.23 9.46
N THR A 97 4.71 0.34 8.60
CA THR A 97 5.80 -0.64 8.57
C THR A 97 7.09 -0.04 8.06
N SER A 98 8.17 -0.76 8.27
CA SER A 98 9.46 -0.47 7.65
C SER A 98 9.54 -1.02 6.21
N LEU A 99 8.57 -1.85 5.79
CA LEU A 99 8.59 -2.54 4.51
C LEU A 99 8.25 -1.61 3.35
N ASN A 100 9.16 -1.48 2.39
CA ASN A 100 8.86 -0.87 1.10
C ASN A 100 7.95 -1.80 0.30
N PHE A 101 7.14 -1.24 -0.59
CA PHE A 101 6.33 -2.02 -1.52
C PHE A 101 7.25 -2.61 -2.59
N TYR A 102 7.92 -3.70 -2.23
CA TYR A 102 9.09 -4.20 -2.94
C TYR A 102 9.24 -5.69 -2.61
N GLU A 103 9.16 -6.54 -3.61
CA GLU A 103 9.10 -7.99 -3.43
C GLU A 103 10.25 -8.57 -2.62
N TYR A 104 11.48 -8.11 -2.86
CA TYR A 104 12.65 -8.65 -2.18
C TYR A 104 12.66 -8.33 -0.69
N SER A 105 12.15 -7.18 -0.28
CA SER A 105 12.03 -6.84 1.14
C SER A 105 11.19 -7.85 1.89
N MET A 106 10.13 -8.35 1.26
CA MET A 106 9.23 -9.32 1.87
C MET A 106 9.88 -10.67 2.13
N ILE A 107 10.94 -11.01 1.40
CA ILE A 107 11.58 -12.32 1.47
C ILE A 107 12.88 -12.30 2.27
N HIS A 108 13.71 -11.29 2.02
CA HIS A 108 15.10 -11.28 2.51
C HIS A 108 15.36 -10.36 3.68
N ASN A 109 14.58 -9.31 3.85
CA ASN A 109 14.82 -8.34 4.91
C ASN A 109 14.10 -8.69 6.20
N LYS A 110 14.62 -8.16 7.31
CA LYS A 110 13.96 -8.23 8.61
C LYS A 110 13.16 -6.95 8.77
N GLU A 111 11.85 -7.05 8.68
CA GLU A 111 10.94 -5.91 8.76
C GLU A 111 10.03 -6.02 9.97
N ILE A 112 9.51 -4.90 10.40
CA ILE A 112 8.48 -4.85 11.44
C ILE A 112 7.32 -3.99 10.96
N GLY A 113 6.17 -4.19 11.57
CA GLY A 113 5.01 -3.40 11.27
C GLY A 113 3.96 -3.45 12.35
N VAL A 114 2.95 -2.60 12.21
CA VAL A 114 1.80 -2.54 13.10
C VAL A 114 0.54 -2.46 12.26
N LEU A 115 -0.44 -3.29 12.59
CA LEU A 115 -1.75 -3.32 11.95
C LEU A 115 -2.77 -2.64 12.84
N PHE A 116 -3.54 -1.74 12.26
CA PHE A 116 -4.65 -1.06 12.93
C PHE A 116 -5.94 -1.39 12.19
N ASP A 117 -7.02 -1.57 12.95
CA ASP A 117 -8.35 -1.87 12.39
C ASP A 117 -9.31 -0.77 12.80
N VAL A 118 -9.95 -0.13 11.82
CA VAL A 118 -10.86 1.00 12.06
C VAL A 118 -12.05 0.61 12.95
N ASN A 119 -12.40 -0.66 12.99
CA ASN A 119 -13.51 -1.17 13.81
C ASN A 119 -13.11 -1.41 15.27
N THR A 120 -11.84 -1.29 15.59
CA THR A 120 -11.35 -1.48 16.96
C THR A 120 -11.25 -0.13 17.66
N PRO A 121 -11.92 0.06 18.82
CA PRO A 121 -11.78 1.30 19.59
C PRO A 121 -10.30 1.54 19.94
N GLY A 122 -9.86 2.78 19.81
CA GLY A 122 -8.47 3.15 20.02
C GLY A 122 -7.65 3.15 18.73
N ASP A 123 -7.91 2.24 17.80
CA ASP A 123 -7.23 2.21 16.51
C ASP A 123 -7.82 3.23 15.54
N GLN A 124 -9.09 3.55 15.71
CA GLN A 124 -9.82 4.44 14.82
C GLN A 124 -9.19 5.83 14.68
N GLU A 125 -8.71 6.38 15.79
CA GLU A 125 -8.07 7.70 15.78
C GLU A 125 -6.78 7.68 14.97
N ILE A 126 -5.97 6.65 15.17
CA ILE A 126 -4.71 6.49 14.44
C ILE A 126 -4.99 6.33 12.95
N TYR A 127 -5.96 5.50 12.61
CA TYR A 127 -6.38 5.30 11.22
C TYR A 127 -6.81 6.63 10.58
N SER A 128 -7.65 7.38 11.25
CA SER A 128 -8.16 8.66 10.73
C SER A 128 -7.06 9.68 10.53
N LYS A 129 -6.13 9.78 11.47
CA LYS A 129 -4.99 10.69 11.35
C LYS A 129 -4.05 10.29 10.22
N ALA A 130 -3.82 8.99 10.06
CA ALA A 130 -2.98 8.48 8.98
C ALA A 130 -3.61 8.80 7.61
N LEU A 131 -4.90 8.54 7.46
CA LEU A 131 -5.62 8.83 6.22
C LEU A 131 -5.57 10.32 5.89
N GLU A 132 -5.80 11.17 6.87
CA GLU A 132 -5.73 12.63 6.69
C GLU A 132 -4.34 13.06 6.21
N HIS A 133 -3.29 12.53 6.82
CA HIS A 133 -1.92 12.87 6.44
C HIS A 133 -1.55 12.33 5.05
N ILE A 134 -2.01 11.13 4.71
CA ILE A 134 -1.79 10.54 3.38
C ILE A 134 -2.45 11.42 2.32
N LYS A 135 -3.66 11.89 2.55
CA LYS A 135 -4.35 12.79 1.63
C LYS A 135 -3.60 14.11 1.47
N PHE A 136 -2.99 14.61 2.53
CA PHE A 136 -2.14 15.79 2.47
C PHE A 136 -0.90 15.55 1.60
N ILE A 137 -0.25 14.40 1.76
CA ILE A 137 0.92 14.03 0.95
C ILE A 137 0.53 13.85 -0.52
N GLU A 138 -0.64 13.28 -0.77
CA GLU A 138 -1.14 13.02 -2.13
C GLU A 138 -1.28 14.32 -2.92
N ASP A 139 -1.71 15.38 -2.27
CA ASP A 139 -1.89 16.68 -2.89
C ASP A 139 -0.55 17.44 -3.00
#